data_46bb7fb95c6bd6ee5b2534c18022012e
#
_entry.id   46bb7fb95c6bd6ee5b2534c18022012e
#
_cell.length_a   1.000
_cell.length_b   1.000
_cell.length_c   1.000
_cell.angle_alpha   90.00
_cell.angle_beta   90.00
_cell.angle_gamma   90.00
#
_symmetry.space_group_name_H-M   'P 1'
#
loop_
_entity.id
_entity.type
_entity.pdbx_description
1 polymer ?
#
loop_
_entity_poly.entity_id
_entity_poly.type
_entity_poly.pdbx_seq_one_letter_code
_entity_poly.pdbx_strand_id
1 'polypeptide(L)'
;MDERKRNALIENMASNLPTLRKKMDISQEGLATLIGVSRSTIATIESKKKTMTWNMFLSLVLIFTKNEETDKLLNVMEIYTDDLNEYIKNRNNPDQK
;
A
#
# COMPACT_ATOMS: atom_id res chain seq x y z
N MET A 1 -14.19 -7.14 -2.37
CA MET A 1 -12.91 -7.85 -2.20
C MET A 1 -12.91 -8.53 -0.84
N ASP A 2 -12.62 -9.81 -0.79
CA ASP A 2 -12.68 -10.51 0.46
C ASP A 2 -11.40 -10.32 1.28
N GLU A 3 -11.45 -10.82 2.51
CA GLU A 3 -10.37 -10.60 3.46
C GLU A 3 -9.07 -11.27 3.00
N ARG A 4 -9.16 -12.43 2.39
CA ARG A 4 -7.97 -13.12 1.91
C ARG A 4 -7.23 -12.30 0.85
N LYS A 5 -7.98 -11.70 -0.07
CA LYS A 5 -7.37 -10.89 -1.11
C LYS A 5 -6.77 -9.62 -0.53
N ARG A 6 -7.45 -8.98 0.43
CA ARG A 6 -6.89 -7.81 1.09
C ARG A 6 -5.59 -8.14 1.79
N ASN A 7 -5.57 -9.26 2.50
CA ASN A 7 -4.38 -9.66 3.24
C ASN A 7 -3.21 -9.94 2.32
N ALA A 8 -3.49 -10.53 1.15
CA ALA A 8 -2.43 -10.80 0.18
C ALA A 8 -1.82 -9.49 -0.32
N LEU A 9 -2.66 -8.50 -0.61
CA LEU A 9 -2.18 -7.20 -1.07
C LEU A 9 -1.38 -6.49 0.02
N ILE A 10 -1.86 -6.54 1.25
CA ILE A 10 -1.17 -5.94 2.39
C ILE A 10 0.20 -6.59 2.57
N GLU A 11 0.24 -7.91 2.47
CA GLU A 11 1.50 -8.63 2.64
C GLU A 11 2.50 -8.26 1.53
N ASN A 12 2.02 -8.18 0.30
CA ASN A 12 2.88 -7.79 -0.81
C ASN A 12 3.42 -6.37 -0.62
N MET A 13 2.58 -5.46 -0.17
CA MET A 13 3.02 -4.10 0.09
C MET A 13 4.07 -4.08 1.21
N ALA A 14 3.82 -4.77 2.31
CA ALA A 14 4.75 -4.76 3.44
C ALA A 14 6.11 -5.34 3.04
N SER A 15 6.10 -6.41 2.26
CA SER A 15 7.35 -7.05 1.83
C SER A 15 8.17 -6.15 0.93
N ASN A 16 7.53 -5.29 0.16
CA ASN A 16 8.20 -4.46 -0.81
C ASN A 16 8.34 -3.01 -0.38
N LEU A 17 7.88 -2.68 0.82
CA LEU A 17 7.86 -1.30 1.27
C LEU A 17 9.26 -0.67 1.32
N PRO A 18 10.29 -1.36 1.84
CA PRO A 18 11.63 -0.76 1.83
C PRO A 18 12.13 -0.46 0.43
N THR A 19 11.86 -1.36 -0.51
CA THR A 19 12.28 -1.16 -1.90
C THR A 19 11.57 0.05 -2.51
N LEU A 20 10.25 0.15 -2.29
CA LEU A 20 9.48 1.26 -2.83
C LEU A 20 9.95 2.59 -2.25
N ARG A 21 10.25 2.61 -0.94
CA ARG A 21 10.76 3.81 -0.32
C ARG A 21 12.08 4.25 -0.96
N LYS A 22 12.96 3.29 -1.18
CA LYS A 22 14.26 3.60 -1.77
C LYS A 22 14.12 4.16 -3.17
N LYS A 23 13.18 3.64 -3.93
CA LYS A 23 12.93 4.16 -5.27
C LYS A 23 12.45 5.60 -5.24
N MET A 24 11.71 5.96 -4.20
CA MET A 24 11.27 7.34 -4.02
C MET A 24 12.28 8.21 -3.28
N ASP A 25 13.37 7.60 -2.82
CA ASP A 25 14.38 8.30 -2.04
C ASP A 25 13.76 8.94 -0.80
N ILE A 26 12.95 8.17 -0.09
CA ILE A 26 12.26 8.67 1.08
C ILE A 26 12.56 7.77 2.28
N SER A 27 12.83 8.39 3.43
CA SER A 27 13.12 7.68 4.66
C SER A 27 11.84 7.14 5.29
N GLN A 28 12.02 6.26 6.31
CA GLN A 28 10.86 5.81 7.08
C GLN A 28 10.13 6.98 7.70
N GLU A 29 10.88 7.93 8.23
CA GLU A 29 10.27 9.11 8.86
C GLU A 29 9.54 9.96 7.82
N GLY A 30 10.14 10.13 6.65
CA GLY A 30 9.50 10.91 5.60
C GLY A 30 8.20 10.30 5.14
N LEU A 31 8.20 8.97 4.95
CA LEU A 31 6.98 8.30 4.55
C LEU A 31 5.93 8.37 5.65
N ALA A 32 6.35 8.19 6.90
CA ALA A 32 5.43 8.27 8.03
C ALA A 32 4.76 9.64 8.09
N THR A 33 5.54 10.70 7.87
CA THR A 33 4.99 12.06 7.85
C THR A 33 3.94 12.21 6.76
N LEU A 34 4.23 11.67 5.57
CA LEU A 34 3.29 11.79 4.45
C LEU A 34 1.94 11.15 4.74
N ILE A 35 1.95 9.99 5.39
CA ILE A 35 0.68 9.27 5.60
C ILE A 35 0.11 9.49 7.01
N GLY A 36 0.79 10.30 7.83
CA GLY A 36 0.23 10.68 9.12
C GLY A 36 0.35 9.63 10.21
N VAL A 37 1.43 8.84 10.20
CA VAL A 37 1.69 7.86 11.25
C VAL A 37 3.07 8.11 11.83
N SER A 38 3.43 7.37 12.88
CA SER A 38 4.75 7.51 13.49
C SER A 38 5.78 6.72 12.69
N ARG A 39 7.06 7.12 12.82
CA ARG A 39 8.13 6.38 12.18
C ARG A 39 8.18 4.94 12.69
N SER A 40 7.92 4.74 13.97
CA SER A 40 7.96 3.39 14.50
C SER A 40 6.87 2.51 13.91
N THR A 41 5.75 3.09 13.51
CA THR A 41 4.71 2.32 12.82
C THR A 41 5.24 1.78 11.50
N ILE A 42 5.93 2.63 10.71
CA ILE A 42 6.52 2.17 9.46
C ILE A 42 7.56 1.07 9.74
N ALA A 43 8.42 1.30 10.73
CA ALA A 43 9.48 0.35 11.03
C ALA A 43 8.93 -1.01 11.45
N THR A 44 7.89 -1.04 12.27
CA THR A 44 7.33 -2.31 12.71
C THR A 44 6.60 -3.04 11.59
N ILE A 45 6.02 -2.29 10.65
CA ILE A 45 5.38 -2.90 9.49
C ILE A 45 6.42 -3.50 8.56
N GLU A 46 7.52 -2.78 8.32
CA GLU A 46 8.57 -3.28 7.44
C GLU A 46 9.26 -4.51 8.04
N SER A 47 9.34 -4.57 9.36
CA SER A 47 9.93 -5.72 10.04
C SER A 47 8.95 -6.86 10.22
N LYS A 48 7.72 -6.70 9.76
CA LYS A 48 6.67 -7.72 9.83
C LYS A 48 6.20 -8.00 11.25
N LYS A 49 6.48 -7.11 12.17
CA LYS A 49 6.01 -7.27 13.56
C LYS A 49 4.59 -6.78 13.73
N LYS A 50 4.10 -6.00 12.77
CA LYS A 50 2.75 -5.47 12.83
C LYS A 50 2.19 -5.44 11.42
N THR A 51 0.90 -5.74 11.30
CA THR A 51 0.21 -5.70 10.01
C THR A 51 -0.37 -4.31 9.80
N MET A 52 -0.21 -3.76 8.59
CA MET A 52 -0.81 -2.47 8.31
C MET A 52 -2.32 -2.59 8.15
N THR A 53 -3.02 -1.50 8.42
CA THR A 53 -4.47 -1.47 8.20
C THR A 53 -4.75 -1.31 6.71
N TRP A 54 -5.98 -1.61 6.32
CA TRP A 54 -6.41 -1.42 4.94
C TRP A 54 -6.32 0.05 4.53
N ASN A 55 -6.72 0.95 5.44
CA ASN A 55 -6.62 2.38 5.15
C ASN A 55 -5.19 2.80 4.87
N MET A 56 -4.26 2.28 5.65
CA MET A 56 -2.86 2.59 5.44
C MET A 56 -2.36 2.03 4.11
N PHE A 57 -2.79 0.82 3.76
CA PHE A 57 -2.45 0.24 2.47
C PHE A 57 -2.91 1.15 1.33
N LEU A 58 -4.16 1.60 1.38
CA LEU A 58 -4.70 2.46 0.32
C LEU A 58 -3.95 3.78 0.24
N SER A 59 -3.56 4.34 1.40
CA SER A 59 -2.77 5.57 1.42
C SER A 59 -1.42 5.37 0.75
N LEU A 60 -0.78 4.23 1.00
CA LEU A 60 0.50 3.93 0.39
C LEU A 60 0.36 3.74 -1.11
N VAL A 61 -0.71 3.06 -1.55
CA VAL A 61 -0.96 2.92 -2.98
C VAL A 61 -1.05 4.29 -3.64
N LEU A 62 -1.80 5.20 -3.03
CA LEU A 62 -1.95 6.53 -3.58
C LEU A 62 -0.59 7.22 -3.73
N ILE A 63 0.24 7.16 -2.69
CA ILE A 63 1.54 7.82 -2.72
C ILE A 63 2.44 7.23 -3.79
N PHE A 64 2.50 5.90 -3.85
CA PHE A 64 3.42 5.25 -4.80
C PHE A 64 2.94 5.35 -6.24
N THR A 65 1.64 5.53 -6.48
CA THR A 65 1.16 5.73 -7.85
C THR A 65 1.53 7.11 -8.38
N LYS A 66 1.84 8.05 -7.50
CA LYS A 66 2.21 9.40 -7.93
C LYS A 66 3.66 9.52 -8.36
N ASN A 67 4.47 8.52 -8.07
CA ASN A 67 5.86 8.49 -8.49
C ASN A 67 5.98 7.50 -9.65
N GLU A 68 6.58 7.96 -10.75
CA GLU A 68 6.60 7.18 -11.97
C GLU A 68 7.28 5.82 -11.79
N GLU A 69 8.40 5.81 -11.06
CA GLU A 69 9.15 4.57 -10.87
C GLU A 69 8.41 3.58 -9.99
N THR A 70 7.83 4.06 -8.88
CA THR A 70 7.11 3.16 -7.99
C THR A 70 5.78 2.73 -8.58
N ASP A 71 5.14 3.61 -9.35
CA ASP A 71 3.88 3.25 -10.00
C ASP A 71 4.04 2.00 -10.87
N LYS A 72 5.11 1.94 -11.63
CA LYS A 72 5.37 0.77 -12.47
C LYS A 72 5.58 -0.49 -11.66
N LEU A 73 6.23 -0.35 -10.50
CA LEU A 73 6.54 -1.51 -9.68
C LEU A 73 5.32 -2.09 -9.00
N LEU A 74 4.30 -1.28 -8.76
CA LEU A 74 3.12 -1.78 -8.06
C LEU A 74 2.45 -2.94 -8.79
N ASN A 75 2.46 -2.89 -10.11
CA ASN A 75 1.90 -4.00 -10.91
C ASN A 75 2.80 -5.22 -10.84
N VAL A 76 4.09 -5.04 -10.99
CA VAL A 76 5.06 -6.14 -10.98
C VAL A 76 5.04 -6.84 -9.63
N MET A 77 4.90 -6.09 -8.57
CA MET A 77 4.88 -6.63 -7.21
C MET A 77 3.51 -7.16 -6.80
N GLU A 78 2.54 -7.10 -7.70
CA GLU A 78 1.18 -7.55 -7.45
C GLU A 78 0.56 -6.84 -6.26
N ILE A 79 0.81 -5.54 -6.19
CA ILE A 79 0.21 -4.67 -5.18
C ILE A 79 -0.98 -3.94 -5.77
N TYR A 80 -0.82 -3.39 -6.98
CA TYR A 80 -1.96 -2.80 -7.70
C TYR A 80 -2.40 -3.79 -8.76
N THR A 81 -3.45 -4.52 -8.48
CA THR A 81 -3.95 -5.60 -9.30
C THR A 81 -5.26 -5.20 -9.96
N ASP A 82 -5.70 -6.00 -10.93
CA ASP A 82 -7.00 -5.77 -11.54
C ASP A 82 -8.10 -5.86 -10.49
N ASP A 83 -7.99 -6.79 -9.55
CA ASP A 83 -8.97 -6.91 -8.47
C ASP A 83 -9.06 -5.63 -7.66
N LEU A 84 -7.91 -5.05 -7.31
CA LEU A 84 -7.91 -3.81 -6.54
C LEU A 84 -8.51 -2.67 -7.36
N ASN A 85 -8.14 -2.60 -8.63
CA ASN A 85 -8.65 -1.56 -9.50
C ASN A 85 -10.17 -1.63 -9.59
N GLU A 86 -10.71 -2.83 -9.79
CA GLU A 86 -12.16 -3.01 -9.86
C GLU A 86 -12.82 -2.69 -8.54
N TYR A 87 -12.20 -3.09 -7.44
CA TYR A 87 -12.74 -2.79 -6.13
C TYR A 87 -12.88 -1.28 -5.92
N ILE A 88 -11.86 -0.52 -6.28
CA ILE A 88 -11.88 0.93 -6.08
C ILE A 88 -12.91 1.58 -7.00
N LYS A 89 -12.96 1.14 -8.26
CA LYS A 89 -13.91 1.70 -9.23
C LYS A 89 -15.35 1.43 -8.83
N ASN A 90 -15.59 0.29 -8.21
CA ASN A 90 -16.94 -0.15 -7.88
C ASN A 90 -17.28 0.03 -6.41
N ARG A 91 -16.54 0.89 -5.71
CA ARG A 91 -16.69 1.02 -4.27
C ARG A 91 -18.09 1.45 -3.85
N ASN A 92 -18.84 2.06 -4.75
CA ASN A 92 -20.20 2.51 -4.45
C ASN A 92 -21.25 1.48 -4.79
N ASN A 93 -20.86 0.40 -5.44
CA ASN A 93 -21.81 -0.57 -5.92
C ASN A 93 -22.61 -1.27 -4.83
N PRO A 94 -22.04 -1.55 -3.68
CA PRO A 94 -22.85 -2.20 -2.63
C PRO A 94 -24.11 -1.44 -2.29
N ASP A 95 -24.09 -0.14 -2.49
CA ASP A 95 -25.21 0.71 -2.17
C ASP A 95 -26.21 0.82 -3.32
N GLN A 96 -25.84 0.29 -4.45
CA GLN A 96 -26.65 0.45 -5.66
C GLN A 96 -27.50 -0.76 -5.98
N LYS A 97 -27.44 -1.75 -5.14
CA LYS A 97 -28.14 -2.98 -5.41
C LYS A 97 -29.63 -2.86 -5.51
#